data_340d4c6b9d345240fec45d2172642599
#
_entry.id   340d4c6b9d345240fec45d2172642599
#
_cell.length_a   1.000
_cell.length_b   1.000
_cell.length_c   1.000
_cell.angle_alpha   90.00
_cell.angle_beta   90.00
_cell.angle_gamma   90.00
#
_symmetry.space_group_name_H-M   'P 1'
#
loop_
_entity.id
_entity.type
_entity.pdbx_description
1 polymer ?
#
loop_
_entity_poly.entity_id
_entity_poly.type
_entity_poly.pdbx_seq_one_letter_code
_entity_poly.pdbx_strand_id
1 'polypeptide(L)'
;MKVIDLIRNSKSTAFSFEILPPLKGNSIQKVYNVIDKLKEFDPKYINITSHHSEFVYKTLPDGSFQKVNIRKRPGSVAIASAIQNKYGIPAVPHIICKGFTKDETEYALIDLNFLGVNNLLILRGDIKTLEASQQNPELYHDHATDSQ
;
A
#
# COMPACT_ATOMS: atom_id res chain seq x y z
N MET A 1 -14.28 7.37 -8.76
CA MET A 1 -14.81 6.30 -9.66
C MET A 1 -14.48 4.95 -9.04
N LYS A 2 -15.46 4.03 -8.95
CA LYS A 2 -15.23 2.68 -8.39
C LYS A 2 -14.77 1.72 -9.48
N VAL A 3 -13.74 0.95 -9.20
CA VAL A 3 -13.19 -0.05 -10.14
C VAL A 3 -14.24 -1.13 -10.48
N ILE A 4 -15.06 -1.51 -9.51
CA ILE A 4 -16.11 -2.50 -9.73
C ILE A 4 -17.13 -2.04 -10.80
N ASP A 5 -17.43 -0.75 -10.84
CA ASP A 5 -18.35 -0.20 -11.83
C ASP A 5 -17.69 -0.16 -13.22
N LEU A 6 -16.38 0.14 -13.28
CA LEU A 6 -15.61 0.09 -14.52
C LEU A 6 -15.58 -1.31 -15.10
N ILE A 7 -15.36 -2.33 -14.28
CA ILE A 7 -15.31 -3.73 -14.71
C ILE A 7 -16.70 -4.19 -15.18
N ARG A 8 -17.75 -3.90 -14.42
CA ARG A 8 -19.12 -4.30 -14.75
C ARG A 8 -19.66 -3.67 -16.03
N ASN A 9 -19.26 -2.42 -16.31
CA ASN A 9 -19.73 -1.67 -17.47
C ASN A 9 -18.82 -1.82 -18.70
N SER A 10 -17.69 -2.52 -18.56
CA SER A 10 -16.75 -2.73 -19.66
C SER A 10 -17.35 -3.71 -20.69
N LYS A 11 -17.34 -3.30 -21.95
CA LYS A 11 -17.76 -4.14 -23.10
C LYS A 11 -16.58 -4.90 -23.74
N SER A 12 -15.38 -4.67 -23.23
CA SER A 12 -14.13 -5.28 -23.72
C SER A 12 -13.23 -5.63 -22.53
N THR A 13 -12.11 -6.28 -22.79
CA THR A 13 -11.11 -6.59 -21.77
C THR A 13 -10.62 -5.32 -21.10
N ALA A 14 -10.73 -5.27 -19.78
CA ALA A 14 -10.21 -4.17 -18.97
C ALA A 14 -8.76 -4.48 -18.56
N PHE A 15 -7.82 -3.65 -18.98
CA PHE A 15 -6.42 -3.75 -18.58
C PHE A 15 -6.18 -2.96 -17.28
N SER A 16 -5.37 -3.51 -16.42
CA SER A 16 -4.82 -2.83 -15.25
C SER A 16 -3.35 -3.20 -15.10
N PHE A 17 -2.62 -2.35 -14.42
CA PHE A 17 -1.22 -2.61 -14.09
C PHE A 17 -1.02 -2.52 -12.58
N GLU A 18 0.01 -3.20 -12.11
CA GLU A 18 0.46 -3.10 -10.74
C GLU A 18 1.85 -2.47 -10.73
N ILE A 19 2.04 -1.48 -9.87
CA ILE A 19 3.31 -0.79 -9.72
C ILE A 19 3.87 -0.98 -8.31
N LEU A 20 5.19 -1.05 -8.26
CA LEU A 20 5.96 -1.09 -7.03
C LEU A 20 6.39 0.33 -6.65
N PRO A 21 6.06 0.83 -5.44
CA PRO A 21 6.59 2.10 -4.95
C PRO A 21 8.11 2.16 -5.02
N PRO A 22 8.71 3.28 -5.42
CA PRO A 22 10.16 3.42 -5.48
C PRO A 22 10.78 3.35 -4.09
N LEU A 23 12.08 3.09 -3.99
CA LEU A 23 12.80 3.16 -2.73
C LEU A 23 12.81 4.60 -2.20
N LYS A 24 12.88 4.75 -0.86
CA LYS A 24 13.03 6.05 -0.20
C LYS A 24 14.22 6.82 -0.77
N GLY A 25 14.10 8.14 -0.82
CA GLY A 25 15.10 9.01 -1.45
C GLY A 25 14.88 9.25 -2.94
N ASN A 26 13.97 8.50 -3.58
CA ASN A 26 13.57 8.77 -4.96
C ASN A 26 12.36 9.70 -5.00
N SER A 27 12.28 10.50 -6.05
CA SER A 27 11.16 11.41 -6.27
C SER A 27 9.96 10.66 -6.88
N ILE A 28 8.79 11.29 -6.76
CA ILE A 28 7.54 10.83 -7.41
C ILE A 28 7.67 10.77 -8.95
N GLN A 29 8.63 11.48 -9.52
CA GLN A 29 8.87 11.49 -10.97
C GLN A 29 9.16 10.08 -11.51
N LYS A 30 9.79 9.20 -10.72
CA LYS A 30 9.98 7.78 -11.11
C LYS A 30 8.64 7.08 -11.33
N VAL A 31 7.64 7.34 -10.50
CA VAL A 31 6.29 6.79 -10.67
C VAL A 31 5.66 7.38 -11.93
N TYR A 32 5.72 8.68 -12.10
CA TYR A 32 5.14 9.35 -13.26
C TYR A 32 5.73 8.86 -14.57
N ASN A 33 7.04 8.68 -14.64
CA ASN A 33 7.71 8.15 -15.84
C ASN A 33 7.23 6.73 -16.22
N VAL A 34 6.84 5.92 -15.23
CA VAL A 34 6.24 4.60 -15.47
C VAL A 34 4.80 4.76 -15.98
N ILE A 35 3.98 5.57 -15.30
CA ILE A 35 2.59 5.77 -15.69
C ILE A 35 2.48 6.42 -17.08
N ASP A 36 3.38 7.36 -17.43
CA ASP A 36 3.41 7.99 -18.75
C ASP A 36 3.58 6.98 -19.90
N LYS A 37 4.29 5.89 -19.66
CA LYS A 37 4.41 4.78 -20.62
C LYS A 37 3.18 3.86 -20.60
N LEU A 38 2.65 3.58 -19.40
CA LEU A 38 1.54 2.65 -19.24
C LEU A 38 0.20 3.21 -19.75
N LYS A 39 0.02 4.53 -19.73
CA LYS A 39 -1.24 5.16 -20.17
C LYS A 39 -1.53 4.94 -21.67
N GLU A 40 -0.51 4.62 -22.49
CA GLU A 40 -0.70 4.27 -23.91
C GLU A 40 -1.56 3.02 -24.08
N PHE A 41 -1.63 2.15 -23.08
CA PHE A 41 -2.45 0.93 -23.06
C PHE A 41 -3.86 1.15 -22.48
N ASP A 42 -4.26 2.38 -22.23
CA ASP A 42 -5.58 2.75 -21.66
C ASP A 42 -5.95 1.93 -20.39
N PRO A 43 -5.09 1.92 -19.36
CA PRO A 43 -5.37 1.15 -18.15
C PRO A 43 -6.62 1.69 -17.44
N LYS A 44 -7.52 0.81 -17.05
CA LYS A 44 -8.76 1.20 -16.37
C LYS A 44 -8.53 1.56 -14.91
N TYR A 45 -7.47 1.01 -14.31
CA TYR A 45 -7.00 1.36 -12.96
C TYR A 45 -5.56 0.91 -12.77
N ILE A 46 -4.90 1.44 -11.73
CA ILE A 46 -3.53 1.10 -11.36
C ILE A 46 -3.53 0.59 -9.91
N ASN A 47 -2.99 -0.60 -9.71
CA ASN A 47 -2.71 -1.14 -8.39
C ASN A 47 -1.37 -0.63 -7.87
N ILE A 48 -1.27 -0.33 -6.57
CA ILE A 48 -0.04 0.09 -5.92
C ILE A 48 0.27 -0.87 -4.78
N THR A 49 1.34 -1.66 -4.92
CA THR A 49 1.73 -2.62 -3.90
C THR A 49 2.10 -1.92 -2.60
N SER A 50 1.80 -2.56 -1.49
CA SER A 50 2.31 -2.19 -0.18
C SER A 50 3.42 -3.16 0.23
N HIS A 51 4.41 -2.65 0.92
CA HIS A 51 5.50 -3.45 1.46
C HIS A 51 5.61 -3.24 2.95
N HIS A 52 5.81 -4.35 3.66
CA HIS A 52 6.08 -4.32 5.08
C HIS A 52 7.32 -3.50 5.39
N SER A 53 7.28 -2.87 6.56
CA SER A 53 8.49 -2.35 7.17
C SER A 53 9.42 -3.50 7.53
N GLU A 54 10.72 -3.30 7.36
CA GLU A 54 11.72 -4.23 7.85
C GLU A 54 12.16 -3.81 9.25
N PHE A 55 12.47 -4.78 10.09
CA PHE A 55 13.05 -4.53 11.40
C PHE A 55 14.55 -4.71 11.35
N VAL A 56 15.27 -3.81 12.03
CA VAL A 56 16.68 -3.96 12.32
C VAL A 56 16.90 -3.82 13.83
N TYR A 57 17.87 -4.55 14.35
CA TYR A 57 18.29 -4.41 15.73
C TYR A 57 19.48 -3.44 15.79
N LYS A 58 19.34 -2.35 16.54
CA LYS A 58 20.45 -1.44 16.84
C LYS A 58 21.00 -1.78 18.21
N THR A 59 22.31 -1.90 18.32
CA THR A 59 23.00 -2.03 19.61
C THR A 59 23.01 -0.67 20.29
N LEU A 60 22.54 -0.63 21.53
CA LEU A 60 22.58 0.56 22.39
C LEU A 60 23.93 0.63 23.14
N PRO A 61 24.28 1.80 23.71
CA PRO A 61 25.55 1.97 24.45
C PRO A 61 25.71 1.03 25.67
N ASP A 62 24.61 0.56 26.24
CA ASP A 62 24.56 -0.40 27.34
C ASP A 62 24.71 -1.87 26.91
N GLY A 63 24.90 -2.11 25.61
CA GLY A 63 24.99 -3.45 25.01
C GLY A 63 23.65 -4.11 24.73
N SER A 64 22.52 -3.51 25.08
CA SER A 64 21.19 -4.01 24.74
C SER A 64 20.83 -3.78 23.26
N PHE A 65 19.81 -4.47 22.76
CA PHE A 65 19.33 -4.35 21.39
C PHE A 65 17.98 -3.66 21.35
N GLN A 66 17.89 -2.60 20.54
CA GLN A 66 16.64 -1.93 20.24
C GLN A 66 16.13 -2.38 18.86
N LYS A 67 14.91 -2.92 18.80
CA LYS A 67 14.23 -3.22 17.54
C LYS A 67 13.72 -1.92 16.93
N VAL A 68 14.18 -1.61 15.72
CA VAL A 68 13.81 -0.38 14.98
C VAL A 68 13.11 -0.76 13.69
N ASN A 69 11.96 -0.16 13.46
CA ASN A 69 11.21 -0.34 12.22
C ASN A 69 11.78 0.56 11.12
N ILE A 70 12.09 0.00 9.96
CA ILE A 70 12.59 0.75 8.81
C ILE A 70 11.62 0.62 7.64
N ARG A 71 11.03 1.76 7.25
CA ARG A 71 10.28 1.86 6.00
C ARG A 71 11.23 2.16 4.85
N LYS A 72 11.23 1.30 3.83
CA LYS A 72 12.09 1.45 2.65
C LYS A 72 11.40 2.13 1.48
N ARG A 73 10.06 2.22 1.50
CA ARG A 73 9.25 2.75 0.39
C ARG A 73 8.19 3.71 0.92
N PRO A 74 7.75 4.67 0.09
CA PRO A 74 6.58 5.49 0.38
C PRO A 74 5.33 4.61 0.55
N GLY A 75 4.37 5.08 1.33
CA GLY A 75 3.08 4.41 1.49
C GLY A 75 2.27 4.41 0.20
N SER A 76 1.50 3.34 -0.02
CA SER A 76 0.63 3.17 -1.20
C SER A 76 -0.44 4.26 -1.29
N VAL A 77 -0.92 4.78 -0.16
CA VAL A 77 -1.91 5.88 -0.09
C VAL A 77 -1.40 7.15 -0.78
N ALA A 78 -0.18 7.58 -0.46
CA ALA A 78 0.40 8.78 -1.04
C ALA A 78 0.57 8.67 -2.56
N ILE A 79 1.02 7.51 -3.03
CA ILE A 79 1.21 7.25 -4.47
C ILE A 79 -0.14 7.17 -5.18
N ALA A 80 -1.14 6.50 -4.58
CA ALA A 80 -2.48 6.41 -5.14
C ALA A 80 -3.09 7.81 -5.35
N SER A 81 -2.99 8.66 -4.35
CA SER A 81 -3.43 10.05 -4.44
C SER A 81 -2.72 10.80 -5.57
N ALA A 82 -1.40 10.69 -5.66
CA ALA A 82 -0.61 11.37 -6.68
C ALA A 82 -0.98 10.93 -8.10
N ILE A 83 -1.19 9.62 -8.33
CA ILE A 83 -1.61 9.07 -9.63
C ILE A 83 -3.02 9.57 -9.98
N GLN A 84 -3.97 9.42 -9.06
CA GLN A 84 -5.36 9.80 -9.29
C GLN A 84 -5.48 11.29 -9.58
N ASN A 85 -4.79 12.15 -8.83
CA ASN A 85 -4.83 13.59 -9.03
C ASN A 85 -4.18 14.03 -10.35
N LYS A 86 -3.06 13.42 -10.73
CA LYS A 86 -2.35 13.84 -11.95
C LYS A 86 -2.95 13.27 -13.23
N TYR A 87 -3.39 12.01 -13.20
CA TYR A 87 -3.80 11.31 -14.42
C TYR A 87 -5.29 11.04 -14.53
N GLY A 88 -6.06 11.24 -13.45
CA GLY A 88 -7.47 10.85 -13.41
C GLY A 88 -7.73 9.35 -13.47
N ILE A 89 -6.66 8.52 -13.44
CA ILE A 89 -6.76 7.06 -13.47
C ILE A 89 -7.10 6.58 -12.06
N PRO A 90 -8.15 5.76 -11.88
CA PRO A 90 -8.47 5.18 -10.58
C PRO A 90 -7.29 4.39 -10.02
N ALA A 91 -6.91 4.69 -8.79
CA ALA A 91 -5.83 4.03 -8.09
C ALA A 91 -6.37 3.07 -7.02
N VAL A 92 -5.72 1.93 -6.86
CA VAL A 92 -6.05 0.87 -5.89
C VAL A 92 -4.83 0.63 -5.01
N PRO A 93 -4.67 1.37 -3.91
CA PRO A 93 -3.61 1.11 -2.95
C PRO A 93 -3.85 -0.23 -2.24
N HIS A 94 -2.78 -1.00 -2.05
CA HIS A 94 -2.82 -2.19 -1.23
C HIS A 94 -2.59 -1.82 0.24
N ILE A 95 -3.34 -2.47 1.13
CA ILE A 95 -3.16 -2.40 2.58
C ILE A 95 -2.91 -3.82 3.08
N ILE A 96 -1.83 -4.00 3.84
CA ILE A 96 -1.42 -5.30 4.38
C ILE A 96 -1.75 -5.31 5.87
N CYS A 97 -2.80 -6.08 6.26
CA CYS A 97 -3.30 -6.08 7.63
C CYS A 97 -2.25 -6.56 8.66
N LYS A 98 -1.46 -7.57 8.32
CA LYS A 98 -0.40 -8.07 9.22
C LYS A 98 0.82 -7.16 9.36
N GLY A 99 0.92 -6.12 8.57
CA GLY A 99 2.03 -5.16 8.61
C GLY A 99 1.69 -3.84 9.29
N PHE A 100 0.40 -3.63 9.59
CA PHE A 100 -0.12 -2.41 10.18
C PHE A 100 -0.71 -2.69 11.56
N THR A 101 -0.56 -1.74 12.46
CA THR A 101 -1.36 -1.70 13.67
C THR A 101 -2.80 -1.28 13.33
N LYS A 102 -3.71 -1.45 14.27
CA LYS A 102 -5.09 -0.97 14.12
C LYS A 102 -5.12 0.53 13.80
N ASP A 103 -4.36 1.32 14.55
CA ASP A 103 -4.30 2.78 14.36
C ASP A 103 -3.72 3.15 12.99
N GLU A 104 -2.65 2.49 12.53
CA GLU A 104 -2.08 2.74 11.20
C GLU A 104 -3.07 2.40 10.08
N THR A 105 -3.88 1.35 10.27
CA THR A 105 -4.94 0.99 9.31
C THR A 105 -6.04 2.04 9.31
N GLU A 106 -6.49 2.50 10.48
CA GLU A 106 -7.50 3.54 10.61
C GLU A 106 -7.04 4.85 9.98
N TYR A 107 -5.80 5.30 10.26
CA TYR A 107 -5.23 6.49 9.63
C TYR A 107 -5.17 6.36 8.10
N ALA A 108 -4.76 5.21 7.59
CA ALA A 108 -4.73 4.98 6.14
C ALA A 108 -6.12 5.09 5.51
N LEU A 109 -7.16 4.57 6.17
CA LEU A 109 -8.55 4.67 5.70
C LEU A 109 -9.09 6.11 5.76
N ILE A 110 -8.77 6.85 6.81
CA ILE A 110 -9.11 8.28 6.93
C ILE A 110 -8.46 9.08 5.80
N ASP A 111 -7.16 8.87 5.55
CA ASP A 111 -6.43 9.56 4.48
C ASP A 111 -7.00 9.22 3.11
N LEU A 112 -7.29 7.95 2.83
CA LEU A 112 -7.91 7.50 1.58
C LEU A 112 -9.25 8.19 1.35
N ASN A 113 -10.11 8.23 2.37
CA ASN A 113 -11.41 8.88 2.30
C ASN A 113 -11.25 10.39 2.03
N PHE A 114 -10.36 11.06 2.76
CA PHE A 114 -10.09 12.50 2.58
C PHE A 114 -9.58 12.82 1.16
N LEU A 115 -8.70 11.97 0.61
CA LEU A 115 -8.12 12.11 -0.72
C LEU A 115 -9.06 11.67 -1.86
N GLY A 116 -10.26 11.18 -1.55
CA GLY A 116 -11.21 10.69 -2.55
C GLY A 116 -10.76 9.41 -3.27
N VAL A 117 -9.87 8.63 -2.66
CA VAL A 117 -9.45 7.32 -3.17
C VAL A 117 -10.44 6.25 -2.70
N ASN A 118 -11.33 5.84 -3.61
CA ASN A 118 -12.49 5.00 -3.28
C ASN A 118 -12.28 3.50 -3.52
N ASN A 119 -11.08 3.10 -3.90
CA ASN A 119 -10.74 1.71 -4.19
C ASN A 119 -9.52 1.31 -3.39
N LEU A 120 -9.56 0.14 -2.78
CA LEU A 120 -8.40 -0.42 -2.08
C LEU A 120 -8.42 -1.93 -2.17
N LEU A 121 -7.25 -2.54 -2.08
CA LEU A 121 -7.08 -3.97 -1.98
C LEU A 121 -6.51 -4.30 -0.60
N ILE A 122 -7.30 -5.04 0.18
CA ILE A 122 -6.92 -5.45 1.52
C ILE A 122 -6.32 -6.86 1.44
N LEU A 123 -5.11 -7.01 1.94
CA LEU A 123 -4.35 -8.25 1.94
C LEU A 123 -4.01 -8.66 3.37
N ARG A 124 -4.10 -9.94 3.65
CA ARG A 124 -3.67 -10.48 4.95
C ARG A 124 -2.17 -10.24 5.19
N GLY A 125 -1.34 -10.45 4.19
CA GLY A 125 0.12 -10.40 4.26
C GLY A 125 0.76 -11.78 4.50
N ASP A 126 2.09 -11.84 4.36
CA ASP A 126 2.86 -13.08 4.40
C ASP A 126 3.04 -13.63 5.83
N ILE A 127 3.11 -14.96 5.94
CA ILE A 127 3.26 -15.70 7.21
C ILE A 127 4.62 -15.43 7.89
N LYS A 128 5.64 -15.02 7.14
CA LYS A 128 6.98 -14.70 7.69
C LYS A 128 6.98 -13.64 8.80
N THR A 129 5.90 -12.90 8.93
CA THR A 129 5.69 -11.91 9.99
C THR A 129 5.14 -12.52 11.30
N LEU A 130 4.70 -13.78 11.29
CA LEU A 130 4.13 -14.45 12.48
C LEU A 130 5.14 -14.57 13.62
N GLU A 131 6.42 -14.83 13.32
CA GLU A 131 7.46 -14.91 14.37
C GLU A 131 7.68 -13.57 15.07
N ALA A 132 7.54 -12.46 14.34
CA ALA A 132 7.62 -11.13 14.93
C ALA A 132 6.33 -10.74 15.69
N SER A 133 5.16 -11.20 15.26
CA SER A 133 3.88 -10.91 15.90
C SER A 133 3.66 -11.74 17.18
N GLN A 134 4.24 -12.96 17.25
CA GLN A 134 4.21 -13.78 18.45
C GLN A 134 5.02 -13.19 19.62
N GLN A 135 6.02 -12.34 19.32
CA GLN A 135 6.80 -11.64 20.34
C GLN A 135 6.10 -10.41 20.91
N ASN A 136 5.08 -9.89 20.24
CA ASN A 136 4.31 -8.74 20.73
C ASN A 136 2.88 -8.73 20.17
N PRO A 137 1.97 -9.60 20.70
CA PRO A 137 0.61 -9.80 20.16
C PRO A 137 -0.25 -8.53 20.16
N GLU A 138 0.03 -7.59 21.06
CA GLU A 138 -0.76 -6.35 21.19
C GLU A 138 -0.53 -5.34 20.06
N LEU A 139 0.57 -5.48 19.30
CA LEU A 139 0.94 -4.55 18.24
C LEU A 139 0.37 -4.93 16.87
N TYR A 140 -0.07 -6.16 16.69
CA TYR A 140 -0.53 -6.65 15.38
C TYR A 140 -1.87 -7.36 15.51
N HIS A 141 -2.92 -6.73 15.01
CA HIS A 141 -4.21 -7.38 14.80
C HIS A 141 -4.31 -7.94 13.39
N ASP A 142 -4.80 -9.16 13.26
CA ASP A 142 -5.12 -9.76 11.97
C ASP A 142 -6.51 -9.26 11.53
N HIS A 143 -6.56 -8.05 10.94
CA HIS A 143 -7.81 -7.46 10.47
C HIS A 143 -8.41 -8.14 9.23
N ALA A 144 -7.70 -9.10 8.63
CA ALA A 144 -8.23 -9.83 7.49
C ALA A 144 -9.38 -10.78 7.86
N THR A 145 -9.47 -11.15 9.14
CA THR A 145 -10.57 -11.99 9.66
C THR A 145 -11.80 -11.20 10.08
N ASP A 146 -11.65 -9.89 10.34
CA ASP A 146 -12.75 -9.03 10.81
C ASP A 146 -13.49 -8.33 9.66
N SER A 147 -13.10 -8.57 8.43
CA SER A 147 -13.66 -7.92 7.23
C SER A 147 -14.71 -8.79 6.49
N GLN A 148 -15.25 -9.81 7.15
CA GLN A 148 -16.39 -10.60 6.62
C GLN A 148 -17.72 -10.03 7.01
#